data_4b7534e010b183dab7a4d9251ef38a5f
#
_entry.id   4b7534e010b183dab7a4d9251ef38a5f
#
_cell.length_a   1.000
_cell.length_b   1.000
_cell.length_c   1.000
_cell.angle_alpha   90.00
_cell.angle_beta   90.00
_cell.angle_gamma   90.00
#
_symmetry.space_group_name_H-M   'P 1'
#
loop_
_entity.id
_entity.type
_entity.pdbx_description
1 polymer ?
#
loop_
_entity_poly.entity_id
_entity_poly.type
_entity_poly.pdbx_seq_one_letter_code
_entity_poly.pdbx_strand_id
1 'polypeptide(L)'
;MSTHLEADVVIVGSGVAGALVAWRLAEAKLNVLILEAGPRIDRLEAFKSYVAAREKNFNAPYPPVPHAPTARLNAWNDYYINTGPNLFRGTYTRAVGGSTWHWAGSALRYRPNDFRMKSSFGVGIDWPLGYDELAPFYDEAERALGVAGSKTEDWGAPRQSDYPIPPIPPTYLDRVVGDVLGPLGMSLAVFPQARNSVDYDERPQCCGSASCVPLCPIGAKYDASVHVLKAERAGARLEPNAVVHRIETDANHRISMVHFLRPDGSTGSAAGRIVVLAANAIETPKLLLMSRDERTSKGVANSSSSVGHYLMGQIDQGTRGLTKAPIYPYRGPVLTSAIREFRDGPFRSKHSGIGTSLSNEGWGHARGPQATALKLIDQALRGKPLQDAIAWVTERQLVVGSTAEPLPDSANRIVPDDTKHDAIGIPRPRIHYRIDDYAKAGLTLAMRRHEAIFSALQATEVETFPMVTSSGTVLGTTRMGDDRRQSVVDRDLRAHDHSNLFIVGGMVFPTAGVNPPTLTIAALALRASAQIKQDLAQMP
;
A
#
# COMPACT_ATOMS: atom_id res chain seq x y z
N MET A 1 -1.68 -13.75 -33.30
CA MET A 1 -0.23 -13.50 -33.55
C MET A 1 0.40 -13.10 -32.24
N SER A 2 1.58 -13.61 -31.91
CA SER A 2 2.29 -13.18 -30.68
C SER A 2 2.96 -11.82 -30.94
N THR A 3 2.74 -10.85 -30.06
CA THR A 3 3.37 -9.51 -30.15
C THR A 3 4.73 -9.57 -29.49
N HIS A 4 5.79 -9.11 -30.18
CA HIS A 4 7.12 -8.91 -29.58
C HIS A 4 7.43 -7.42 -29.45
N LEU A 5 7.89 -6.99 -28.25
CA LEU A 5 8.18 -5.60 -27.94
C LEU A 5 9.63 -5.46 -27.45
N GLU A 6 10.25 -4.32 -27.74
CA GLU A 6 11.62 -4.02 -27.29
C GLU A 6 11.67 -2.63 -26.65
N ALA A 7 12.52 -2.48 -25.62
CA ALA A 7 12.78 -1.23 -24.95
C ALA A 7 14.17 -1.23 -24.28
N ASP A 8 14.69 -0.06 -23.88
CA ASP A 8 15.86 -0.01 -22.98
C ASP A 8 15.50 -0.61 -21.62
N VAL A 9 14.28 -0.25 -21.13
CA VAL A 9 13.79 -0.71 -19.82
C VAL A 9 12.37 -1.23 -19.94
N VAL A 10 12.17 -2.49 -19.52
CA VAL A 10 10.84 -3.10 -19.37
C VAL A 10 10.45 -3.09 -17.90
N ILE A 11 9.32 -2.46 -17.60
CA ILE A 11 8.78 -2.32 -16.23
C ILE A 11 7.51 -3.14 -16.11
N VAL A 12 7.45 -4.05 -15.14
CA VAL A 12 6.28 -4.89 -14.87
C VAL A 12 5.51 -4.32 -13.69
N GLY A 13 4.33 -3.77 -13.95
CA GLY A 13 3.45 -3.10 -13.00
C GLY A 13 3.56 -1.57 -13.02
N SER A 14 2.41 -0.91 -13.02
CA SER A 14 2.24 0.55 -13.09
C SER A 14 1.74 1.19 -11.78
N GLY A 15 1.89 0.50 -10.65
CA GLY A 15 1.68 1.08 -9.31
C GLY A 15 2.69 2.18 -8.99
N VAL A 16 2.67 2.72 -7.77
CA VAL A 16 3.52 3.87 -7.38
C VAL A 16 5.00 3.65 -7.70
N ALA A 17 5.54 2.45 -7.47
CA ALA A 17 6.95 2.15 -7.73
C ALA A 17 7.25 2.17 -9.23
N GLY A 18 6.52 1.38 -10.03
CA GLY A 18 6.76 1.29 -11.46
C GLY A 18 6.49 2.60 -12.21
N ALA A 19 5.46 3.34 -11.81
CA ALA A 19 5.12 4.63 -12.41
C ALA A 19 6.19 5.69 -12.18
N LEU A 20 6.75 5.77 -10.96
CA LEU A 20 7.84 6.71 -10.64
C LEU A 20 9.14 6.36 -11.38
N VAL A 21 9.49 5.06 -11.42
CA VAL A 21 10.66 4.60 -12.21
C VAL A 21 10.46 4.93 -13.69
N ALA A 22 9.29 4.60 -14.26
CA ALA A 22 8.99 4.86 -15.66
C ALA A 22 9.09 6.36 -15.99
N TRP A 23 8.49 7.21 -15.17
CA TRP A 23 8.53 8.65 -15.34
C TRP A 23 9.97 9.18 -15.36
N ARG A 24 10.79 8.83 -14.35
CA ARG A 24 12.19 9.35 -14.25
C ARG A 24 13.09 8.85 -15.37
N LEU A 25 12.85 7.64 -15.88
CA LEU A 25 13.63 7.08 -16.98
C LEU A 25 13.18 7.66 -18.33
N ALA A 26 11.87 7.85 -18.55
CA ALA A 26 11.36 8.49 -19.75
C ALA A 26 11.76 9.98 -19.86
N GLU A 27 11.77 10.72 -18.74
CA GLU A 27 12.33 12.09 -18.69
C GLU A 27 13.80 12.13 -19.11
N ALA A 28 14.57 11.08 -18.78
CA ALA A 28 15.95 10.91 -19.22
C ALA A 28 16.08 10.44 -20.69
N LYS A 29 14.96 10.39 -21.45
CA LYS A 29 14.90 10.01 -22.87
C LYS A 29 15.27 8.56 -23.17
N LEU A 30 15.13 7.67 -22.19
CA LEU A 30 15.25 6.24 -22.38
C LEU A 30 13.94 5.69 -22.98
N ASN A 31 14.06 4.65 -23.80
CA ASN A 31 12.90 3.92 -24.33
C ASN A 31 12.35 3.01 -23.23
N VAL A 32 11.20 3.38 -22.64
CA VAL A 32 10.58 2.70 -21.51
C VAL A 32 9.28 2.02 -21.95
N LEU A 33 9.13 0.74 -21.60
CA LEU A 33 7.91 -0.04 -21.78
C LEU A 33 7.35 -0.44 -20.40
N ILE A 34 6.09 -0.11 -20.15
CA ILE A 34 5.37 -0.54 -18.95
C ILE A 34 4.37 -1.63 -19.34
N LEU A 35 4.45 -2.79 -18.70
CA LEU A 35 3.49 -3.89 -18.80
C LEU A 35 2.59 -3.87 -17.56
N GLU A 36 1.30 -3.58 -17.72
CA GLU A 36 0.33 -3.52 -16.63
C GLU A 36 -0.73 -4.61 -16.79
N ALA A 37 -0.96 -5.37 -15.74
CA ALA A 37 -1.89 -6.51 -15.76
C ALA A 37 -3.37 -6.10 -15.90
N GLY A 38 -3.73 -4.89 -15.48
CA GLY A 38 -5.10 -4.40 -15.50
C GLY A 38 -5.38 -3.33 -16.54
N PRO A 39 -6.65 -2.93 -16.67
CA PRO A 39 -7.07 -1.89 -17.60
C PRO A 39 -6.73 -0.48 -17.12
N ARG A 40 -6.88 0.50 -18.01
CA ARG A 40 -6.98 1.91 -17.61
C ARG A 40 -8.33 2.15 -16.92
N ILE A 41 -8.32 3.03 -15.93
CA ILE A 41 -9.52 3.48 -15.23
C ILE A 41 -9.88 4.88 -15.70
N ASP A 42 -11.09 5.05 -16.20
CA ASP A 42 -11.72 6.36 -16.33
C ASP A 42 -12.29 6.77 -14.97
N ARG A 43 -11.79 7.89 -14.42
CA ARG A 43 -12.18 8.35 -13.08
C ARG A 43 -13.66 8.71 -12.98
N LEU A 44 -14.22 9.33 -14.02
CA LEU A 44 -15.61 9.76 -14.02
C LEU A 44 -16.54 8.54 -14.05
N GLU A 45 -16.26 7.56 -14.91
CA GLU A 45 -17.05 6.34 -15.00
C GLU A 45 -16.91 5.48 -13.74
N ALA A 46 -15.71 5.41 -13.15
CA ALA A 46 -15.50 4.76 -11.86
C ALA A 46 -16.31 5.44 -10.74
N PHE A 47 -16.36 6.78 -10.72
CA PHE A 47 -17.17 7.51 -9.74
C PHE A 47 -18.67 7.31 -9.96
N LYS A 48 -19.15 7.33 -11.21
CA LYS A 48 -20.57 7.00 -11.53
C LYS A 48 -20.93 5.59 -11.07
N SER A 49 -20.07 4.60 -11.34
CA SER A 49 -20.25 3.21 -10.89
C SER A 49 -20.33 3.13 -9.36
N TYR A 50 -19.44 3.84 -8.66
CA TYR A 50 -19.46 3.92 -7.21
C TYR A 50 -20.74 4.56 -6.66
N VAL A 51 -21.20 5.67 -7.25
CA VAL A 51 -22.45 6.35 -6.84
C VAL A 51 -23.66 5.45 -7.08
N ALA A 52 -23.72 4.75 -8.20
CA ALA A 52 -24.81 3.86 -8.57
C ALA A 52 -24.81 2.54 -7.77
N ALA A 53 -23.67 2.13 -7.20
CA ALA A 53 -23.58 0.87 -6.47
C ALA A 53 -24.48 0.86 -5.24
N ARG A 54 -25.27 -0.22 -5.08
CA ARG A 54 -26.12 -0.44 -3.90
C ARG A 54 -25.27 -0.56 -2.62
N GLU A 55 -24.15 -1.28 -2.71
CA GLU A 55 -23.18 -1.41 -1.62
C GLU A 55 -21.93 -0.59 -1.92
N LYS A 56 -21.57 0.31 -1.00
CA LYS A 56 -20.38 1.15 -1.11
C LYS A 56 -19.14 0.39 -0.63
N ASN A 57 -18.71 -0.62 -1.39
CA ASN A 57 -17.52 -1.41 -1.09
C ASN A 57 -16.31 -0.98 -1.94
N PHE A 58 -15.14 -1.51 -1.62
CA PHE A 58 -13.87 -1.17 -2.28
C PHE A 58 -13.84 -1.43 -3.79
N ASN A 59 -14.65 -2.36 -4.29
CA ASN A 59 -14.67 -2.73 -5.70
C ASN A 59 -15.71 -1.97 -6.50
N ALA A 60 -16.66 -1.32 -5.84
CA ALA A 60 -17.78 -0.68 -6.51
C ALA A 60 -17.37 0.29 -7.64
N PRO A 61 -16.24 1.05 -7.55
CA PRO A 61 -15.81 1.92 -8.63
C PRO A 61 -15.05 1.21 -9.76
N TYR A 62 -14.51 0.01 -9.52
CA TYR A 62 -13.51 -0.59 -10.42
C TYR A 62 -14.10 -1.65 -11.33
N PRO A 63 -13.59 -1.75 -12.58
CA PRO A 63 -14.01 -2.82 -13.47
C PRO A 63 -13.62 -4.18 -12.88
N PRO A 64 -14.42 -5.23 -13.09
CA PRO A 64 -14.10 -6.56 -12.62
C PRO A 64 -12.86 -7.10 -13.33
N VAL A 65 -11.92 -7.64 -12.55
CA VAL A 65 -10.73 -8.32 -13.07
C VAL A 65 -10.73 -9.75 -12.51
N PRO A 66 -11.26 -10.74 -13.23
CA PRO A 66 -11.53 -12.09 -12.71
C PRO A 66 -10.28 -12.90 -12.37
N HIS A 67 -9.11 -12.44 -12.82
CA HIS A 67 -7.80 -13.02 -12.55
C HIS A 67 -7.02 -12.25 -11.46
N ALA A 68 -7.70 -11.47 -10.62
CA ALA A 68 -7.12 -10.73 -9.50
C ALA A 68 -7.98 -10.87 -8.25
N PRO A 69 -7.42 -10.66 -7.04
CA PRO A 69 -8.22 -10.61 -5.83
C PRO A 69 -9.18 -9.43 -5.93
N THR A 70 -10.45 -9.71 -5.71
CA THR A 70 -11.42 -8.63 -5.54
C THR A 70 -11.40 -8.19 -4.08
N ALA A 71 -11.38 -6.88 -3.84
CA ALA A 71 -11.43 -6.33 -2.48
C ALA A 71 -12.82 -6.48 -1.82
N ARG A 72 -13.67 -7.43 -2.24
CA ARG A 72 -14.91 -7.73 -1.55
C ARG A 72 -14.61 -8.28 -0.17
N LEU A 73 -15.28 -7.74 0.84
CA LEU A 73 -15.31 -8.38 2.15
C LEU A 73 -15.72 -9.85 1.95
N ASN A 74 -14.91 -10.79 2.43
CA ASN A 74 -15.05 -12.24 2.30
C ASN A 74 -14.64 -12.89 0.96
N ALA A 75 -14.11 -12.15 -0.02
CA ALA A 75 -13.71 -12.72 -1.30
C ALA A 75 -12.19 -13.00 -1.42
N TRP A 76 -11.43 -12.86 -0.33
CA TRP A 76 -9.99 -13.21 -0.36
C TRP A 76 -9.74 -14.66 -0.76
N ASN A 77 -10.65 -15.58 -0.41
CA ASN A 77 -10.56 -16.98 -0.77
C ASN A 77 -10.88 -17.24 -2.25
N ASP A 78 -11.46 -16.29 -2.97
CA ASP A 78 -11.73 -16.45 -4.41
C ASP A 78 -10.45 -16.41 -5.22
N TYR A 79 -9.41 -15.74 -4.73
CA TYR A 79 -8.11 -15.68 -5.39
C TYR A 79 -6.98 -16.27 -4.52
N TYR A 80 -6.90 -15.93 -3.23
CA TYR A 80 -5.89 -16.49 -2.33
C TYR A 80 -6.26 -17.89 -1.84
N ILE A 81 -5.24 -18.71 -1.61
CA ILE A 81 -5.34 -19.99 -0.93
C ILE A 81 -4.64 -19.83 0.42
N ASN A 82 -5.40 -19.45 1.43
CA ASN A 82 -4.88 -19.25 2.79
C ASN A 82 -4.69 -20.60 3.47
N THR A 83 -3.47 -20.89 3.96
CA THR A 83 -3.08 -22.15 4.62
C THR A 83 -2.51 -21.96 6.02
N GLY A 84 -2.24 -20.70 6.43
CA GLY A 84 -1.75 -20.35 7.75
C GLY A 84 -2.85 -20.24 8.80
N PRO A 85 -2.48 -20.12 10.09
CA PRO A 85 -3.44 -19.97 11.19
C PRO A 85 -4.22 -18.64 11.16
N ASN A 86 -3.71 -17.63 10.46
CA ASN A 86 -4.39 -16.35 10.29
C ASN A 86 -4.68 -16.08 8.82
N LEU A 87 -5.87 -15.56 8.55
CA LEU A 87 -6.25 -15.13 7.21
C LEU A 87 -5.41 -13.92 6.79
N PHE A 88 -4.70 -14.04 5.67
CA PHE A 88 -4.05 -12.90 5.04
C PHE A 88 -5.05 -12.14 4.17
N ARG A 89 -5.23 -10.86 4.45
CA ARG A 89 -6.23 -9.99 3.81
C ARG A 89 -5.64 -8.96 2.86
N GLY A 90 -4.35 -9.03 2.54
CA GLY A 90 -3.70 -8.08 1.63
C GLY A 90 -4.45 -7.99 0.31
N THR A 91 -4.86 -6.80 -0.07
CA THR A 91 -5.56 -6.54 -1.33
C THR A 91 -4.74 -5.65 -2.22
N TYR A 92 -4.92 -5.79 -3.52
CA TYR A 92 -4.33 -4.91 -4.52
C TYR A 92 -5.27 -4.80 -5.73
N THR A 93 -5.12 -3.73 -6.49
CA THR A 93 -5.91 -3.50 -7.69
C THR A 93 -5.05 -3.69 -8.91
N ARG A 94 -5.47 -4.56 -9.83
CA ARG A 94 -4.91 -4.67 -11.18
C ARG A 94 -5.57 -3.62 -12.07
N ALA A 95 -4.91 -2.50 -12.18
CA ALA A 95 -5.30 -1.39 -13.03
C ALA A 95 -4.11 -0.44 -13.19
N VAL A 96 -4.08 0.34 -14.24
CA VAL A 96 -3.11 1.42 -14.42
C VAL A 96 -3.16 2.37 -13.24
N GLY A 97 -2.03 2.50 -12.49
CA GLY A 97 -1.95 3.24 -11.24
C GLY A 97 -2.04 2.35 -9.98
N GLY A 98 -2.44 1.07 -10.11
CA GLY A 98 -2.42 0.08 -9.04
C GLY A 98 -3.23 0.47 -7.80
N SER A 99 -2.82 -0.04 -6.64
CA SER A 99 -3.54 0.13 -5.37
C SER A 99 -3.59 1.57 -4.83
N THR A 100 -2.86 2.53 -5.44
CA THR A 100 -2.96 3.93 -5.08
C THR A 100 -4.32 4.56 -5.44
N TRP A 101 -5.12 3.92 -6.25
CA TRP A 101 -6.50 4.33 -6.48
C TRP A 101 -7.32 4.33 -5.18
N HIS A 102 -7.18 3.29 -4.35
CA HIS A 102 -7.98 3.09 -3.13
C HIS A 102 -7.22 3.31 -1.81
N TRP A 103 -5.94 3.73 -1.82
CA TRP A 103 -5.22 4.02 -0.58
C TRP A 103 -5.73 5.28 0.12
N ALA A 104 -5.41 5.45 1.39
CA ALA A 104 -5.84 6.61 2.18
C ALA A 104 -5.05 7.90 1.88
N GLY A 105 -3.93 7.81 1.18
CA GLY A 105 -3.03 8.93 0.91
C GLY A 105 -2.00 9.21 2.01
N SER A 106 -1.86 8.32 2.98
CA SER A 106 -0.94 8.49 4.11
C SER A 106 0.53 8.50 3.67
N ALA A 107 1.29 9.53 4.00
CA ALA A 107 2.62 9.79 3.47
C ALA A 107 3.64 10.17 4.56
N LEU A 108 3.77 9.32 5.59
CA LEU A 108 4.80 9.46 6.62
C LEU A 108 6.12 8.84 6.17
N ARG A 109 7.23 9.50 6.48
CA ARG A 109 8.58 8.90 6.38
C ARG A 109 8.75 7.81 7.44
N TYR A 110 9.52 6.78 7.14
CA TYR A 110 10.07 5.91 8.18
C TYR A 110 11.05 6.70 9.05
N ARG A 111 11.15 6.32 10.32
CA ARG A 111 12.07 6.94 11.27
C ARG A 111 13.47 6.31 11.17
N PRO A 112 14.55 6.97 11.62
CA PRO A 112 15.87 6.38 11.65
C PRO A 112 15.92 4.99 12.29
N ASN A 113 15.21 4.79 13.41
CA ASN A 113 15.14 3.51 14.11
C ASN A 113 14.41 2.40 13.32
N ASP A 114 13.53 2.73 12.37
CA ASP A 114 12.85 1.73 11.53
C ASP A 114 13.84 1.01 10.60
N PHE A 115 14.97 1.64 10.28
CA PHE A 115 16.07 1.07 9.51
C PHE A 115 17.08 0.27 10.37
N ARG A 116 16.98 0.36 11.70
CA ARG A 116 17.95 -0.16 12.68
C ARG A 116 17.29 -1.01 13.78
N MET A 117 16.27 -1.79 13.40
CA MET A 117 15.46 -2.56 14.36
C MET A 117 16.32 -3.51 15.20
N LYS A 118 17.27 -4.22 14.58
CA LYS A 118 18.13 -5.18 15.29
C LYS A 118 19.13 -4.47 16.21
N SER A 119 19.81 -3.46 15.70
CA SER A 119 20.82 -2.73 16.47
C SER A 119 20.22 -1.82 17.54
N SER A 120 19.04 -1.22 17.29
CA SER A 120 18.38 -0.33 18.26
C SER A 120 17.58 -1.05 19.33
N PHE A 121 16.92 -2.17 18.98
CA PHE A 121 15.94 -2.81 19.88
C PHE A 121 16.20 -4.31 20.10
N GLY A 122 17.17 -4.91 19.42
CA GLY A 122 17.48 -6.34 19.55
C GLY A 122 16.52 -7.27 18.79
N VAL A 123 15.51 -6.74 18.08
CA VAL A 123 14.49 -7.50 17.35
C VAL A 123 14.53 -7.20 15.84
N GLY A 124 13.94 -8.07 15.03
CA GLY A 124 13.92 -7.90 13.57
C GLY A 124 15.31 -7.99 12.95
N ILE A 125 15.54 -7.19 11.91
CA ILE A 125 16.82 -7.04 11.20
C ILE A 125 17.06 -5.58 10.86
N ASP A 126 18.32 -5.19 10.63
CA ASP A 126 18.67 -3.88 10.11
C ASP A 126 18.52 -3.86 8.57
N TRP A 127 18.18 -2.71 8.03
CA TRP A 127 18.22 -2.47 6.60
C TRP A 127 19.68 -2.27 6.13
N PRO A 128 20.04 -2.63 4.89
CA PRO A 128 21.39 -2.41 4.36
C PRO A 128 21.67 -0.92 4.04
N LEU A 129 20.67 -0.06 4.20
CA LEU A 129 20.78 1.40 4.05
C LEU A 129 20.16 2.10 5.26
N GLY A 130 20.57 3.35 5.50
CA GLY A 130 20.07 4.17 6.60
C GLY A 130 19.08 5.25 6.16
N TYR A 131 18.51 5.93 7.15
CA TYR A 131 17.59 7.04 6.92
C TYR A 131 18.23 8.16 6.08
N ASP A 132 19.46 8.56 6.42
CA ASP A 132 20.14 9.71 5.78
C ASP A 132 20.40 9.49 4.29
N GLU A 133 20.66 8.24 3.89
CA GLU A 133 20.80 7.87 2.47
C GLU A 133 19.48 7.98 1.69
N LEU A 134 18.36 7.78 2.38
CA LEU A 134 17.05 7.85 1.76
C LEU A 134 16.38 9.23 1.90
N ALA A 135 16.87 10.08 2.80
CA ALA A 135 16.29 11.39 3.08
C ALA A 135 16.12 12.30 1.84
N PRO A 136 17.10 12.42 0.93
CA PRO A 136 16.95 13.22 -0.31
C PRO A 136 15.82 12.68 -1.21
N PHE A 137 15.67 11.36 -1.27
CA PHE A 137 14.63 10.71 -2.06
C PHE A 137 13.25 10.81 -1.39
N TYR A 138 13.17 10.93 -0.07
CA TYR A 138 11.93 11.29 0.60
C TYR A 138 11.49 12.70 0.21
N ASP A 139 12.40 13.68 0.18
CA ASP A 139 12.07 15.03 -0.27
C ASP A 139 11.58 15.06 -1.73
N GLU A 140 12.20 14.27 -2.60
CA GLU A 140 11.79 14.13 -4.00
C GLU A 140 10.41 13.44 -4.10
N ALA A 141 10.19 12.35 -3.35
CA ALA A 141 8.92 11.62 -3.33
C ALA A 141 7.76 12.49 -2.81
N GLU A 142 7.99 13.27 -1.75
CA GLU A 142 6.98 14.20 -1.23
C GLU A 142 6.56 15.25 -2.27
N ARG A 143 7.52 15.81 -3.01
CA ARG A 143 7.24 16.72 -4.14
C ARG A 143 6.49 16.01 -5.27
N ALA A 144 6.94 14.82 -5.65
CA ALA A 144 6.31 14.06 -6.73
C ALA A 144 4.86 13.66 -6.42
N LEU A 145 4.58 13.28 -5.19
CA LEU A 145 3.24 12.86 -4.77
C LEU A 145 2.35 14.05 -4.37
N GLY A 146 2.90 15.23 -4.15
CA GLY A 146 2.18 16.39 -3.61
C GLY A 146 1.74 16.13 -2.16
N VAL A 147 2.70 15.95 -1.27
CA VAL A 147 2.40 15.66 0.15
C VAL A 147 2.08 16.97 0.89
N ALA A 148 0.86 17.06 1.39
CA ALA A 148 0.42 18.11 2.32
C ALA A 148 0.88 17.76 3.73
N GLY A 149 1.54 18.70 4.40
CA GLY A 149 2.02 18.48 5.77
C GLY A 149 2.38 19.78 6.48
N SER A 150 2.65 19.69 7.79
CA SER A 150 3.08 20.80 8.62
C SER A 150 4.51 20.58 9.07
N LYS A 151 5.37 21.56 8.87
CA LYS A 151 6.73 21.57 9.38
C LYS A 151 6.84 21.73 10.90
N THR A 152 5.77 22.21 11.53
CA THR A 152 5.69 22.35 12.99
C THR A 152 5.34 21.04 13.70
N GLU A 153 4.91 20.02 12.93
CA GLU A 153 4.57 18.69 13.45
C GLU A 153 5.76 17.74 13.36
N ASP A 154 6.32 17.38 14.49
CA ASP A 154 7.38 16.38 14.57
C ASP A 154 6.80 14.96 14.56
N TRP A 155 7.10 14.20 13.51
CA TRP A 155 6.76 12.78 13.36
C TRP A 155 7.94 11.85 13.65
N GLY A 156 9.06 12.37 14.16
CA GLY A 156 10.24 11.62 14.55
C GLY A 156 11.16 11.24 13.37
N ALA A 157 10.93 11.80 12.19
CA ALA A 157 11.79 11.65 11.02
C ALA A 157 12.45 13.01 10.70
N PRO A 158 13.79 13.17 10.80
CA PRO A 158 14.47 14.43 10.53
C PRO A 158 14.17 14.96 9.13
N ARG A 159 13.97 16.26 8.99
CA ARG A 159 13.65 16.93 7.73
C ARG A 159 14.59 18.08 7.47
N GLN A 160 15.06 18.21 6.22
CA GLN A 160 15.84 19.37 5.76
C GLN A 160 14.98 20.35 4.98
N SER A 161 13.90 19.88 4.33
CA SER A 161 12.98 20.68 3.53
C SER A 161 11.56 20.71 4.10
N ASP A 162 10.81 21.77 3.79
CA ASP A 162 9.38 21.85 4.07
C ASP A 162 8.58 20.87 3.20
N TYR A 163 7.34 20.60 3.59
CA TYR A 163 6.40 19.90 2.71
C TYR A 163 6.06 20.77 1.48
N PRO A 164 5.81 20.15 0.31
CA PRO A 164 5.55 20.91 -0.93
C PRO A 164 4.26 21.76 -0.87
N ILE A 165 3.29 21.37 -0.07
CA ILE A 165 2.01 22.09 0.10
C ILE A 165 1.58 22.12 1.58
N PRO A 166 0.79 23.14 1.99
CA PRO A 166 0.33 23.28 3.36
C PRO A 166 -0.46 22.07 3.87
N PRO A 167 -0.58 21.87 5.19
CA PRO A 167 -1.32 20.74 5.74
C PRO A 167 -2.83 20.86 5.45
N ILE A 168 -3.51 19.73 5.38
CA ILE A 168 -4.97 19.68 5.39
C ILE A 168 -5.45 19.99 6.80
N PRO A 169 -6.37 20.96 6.98
CA PRO A 169 -6.86 21.32 8.31
C PRO A 169 -7.53 20.13 9.03
N PRO A 170 -7.38 20.02 10.36
CA PRO A 170 -8.12 19.05 11.16
C PRO A 170 -9.63 19.21 10.99
N THR A 171 -10.33 18.08 10.95
CA THR A 171 -11.80 18.07 10.92
C THR A 171 -12.40 18.43 12.29
N TYR A 172 -13.72 18.61 12.35
CA TYR A 172 -14.42 18.81 13.61
C TYR A 172 -14.26 17.58 14.55
N LEU A 173 -14.30 16.37 13.98
CA LEU A 173 -14.04 15.13 14.71
C LEU A 173 -12.66 15.17 15.38
N ASP A 174 -11.62 15.55 14.66
CA ASP A 174 -10.25 15.63 15.19
C ASP A 174 -10.17 16.58 16.40
N ARG A 175 -10.85 17.72 16.33
CA ARG A 175 -10.88 18.70 17.44
C ARG A 175 -11.57 18.14 18.66
N VAL A 176 -12.78 17.59 18.51
CA VAL A 176 -13.56 17.02 19.63
C VAL A 176 -12.79 15.87 20.31
N VAL A 177 -12.16 15.00 19.54
CA VAL A 177 -11.35 13.92 20.13
C VAL A 177 -10.06 14.48 20.74
N GLY A 178 -9.41 15.44 20.07
CA GLY A 178 -8.19 16.09 20.57
C GLY A 178 -8.36 16.72 21.97
N ASP A 179 -9.52 17.32 22.25
CA ASP A 179 -9.82 17.97 23.53
C ASP A 179 -9.78 17.00 24.73
N VAL A 180 -10.01 15.70 24.52
CA VAL A 180 -10.00 14.69 25.60
C VAL A 180 -8.69 13.93 25.72
N LEU A 181 -7.73 14.10 24.81
CA LEU A 181 -6.51 13.31 24.79
C LEU A 181 -5.43 13.78 25.77
N GLY A 182 -5.33 15.09 26.05
CA GLY A 182 -4.30 15.66 26.92
C GLY A 182 -4.22 14.98 28.29
N PRO A 183 -5.33 14.85 29.04
CA PRO A 183 -5.35 14.14 30.32
C PRO A 183 -4.98 12.67 30.25
N LEU A 184 -5.06 12.07 29.07
CA LEU A 184 -4.68 10.68 28.79
C LEU A 184 -3.21 10.52 28.37
N GLY A 185 -2.42 11.62 28.37
CA GLY A 185 -1.02 11.61 27.93
C GLY A 185 -0.85 11.40 26.43
N MET A 186 -1.82 11.80 25.63
CA MET A 186 -1.84 11.68 24.18
C MET A 186 -2.09 13.02 23.50
N SER A 187 -1.63 13.16 22.25
CA SER A 187 -1.88 14.34 21.42
C SER A 187 -2.20 13.96 19.98
N LEU A 188 -3.06 14.74 19.33
CA LEU A 188 -3.27 14.63 17.89
C LEU A 188 -2.31 15.55 17.14
N ALA A 189 -1.75 15.03 16.07
CA ALA A 189 -0.95 15.79 15.12
C ALA A 189 -1.54 15.66 13.72
N VAL A 190 -1.40 16.73 12.92
CA VAL A 190 -1.84 16.72 11.52
C VAL A 190 -1.02 15.68 10.73
N PHE A 191 -1.70 14.79 10.07
CA PHE A 191 -1.09 13.66 9.38
C PHE A 191 -0.64 14.04 7.97
N PRO A 192 0.64 13.86 7.59
CA PRO A 192 1.11 14.10 6.23
C PRO A 192 0.39 13.21 5.20
N GLN A 193 -0.10 13.82 4.11
CA GLN A 193 -0.94 13.13 3.14
C GLN A 193 -0.60 13.53 1.71
N ALA A 194 -0.51 12.55 0.80
CA ALA A 194 -0.45 12.76 -0.64
C ALA A 194 -1.85 13.16 -1.18
N ARG A 195 -2.31 14.32 -0.77
CA ARG A 195 -3.62 14.90 -1.09
C ARG A 195 -3.49 16.41 -1.11
N ASN A 196 -3.95 17.02 -2.17
CA ASN A 196 -3.80 18.43 -2.39
C ASN A 196 -4.64 19.27 -1.41
N SER A 197 -3.98 20.09 -0.61
CA SER A 197 -4.62 21.10 0.25
C SER A 197 -4.84 22.43 -0.49
N VAL A 198 -4.13 22.62 -1.58
CA VAL A 198 -4.26 23.68 -2.60
C VAL A 198 -4.08 23.03 -3.96
N ASP A 199 -4.39 23.72 -5.07
CA ASP A 199 -4.10 23.20 -6.40
C ASP A 199 -2.59 22.95 -6.55
N TYR A 200 -2.21 21.75 -7.00
CA TYR A 200 -0.82 21.35 -7.13
C TYR A 200 -0.67 20.25 -8.18
N ASP A 201 0.33 20.38 -9.04
CA ASP A 201 0.72 19.37 -10.03
C ASP A 201 -0.47 18.91 -10.91
N GLU A 202 -1.16 19.87 -11.53
CA GLU A 202 -2.36 19.68 -12.37
C GLU A 202 -3.56 19.00 -11.67
N ARG A 203 -3.53 18.88 -10.34
CA ARG A 203 -4.59 18.29 -9.54
C ARG A 203 -5.27 19.34 -8.66
N PRO A 204 -6.61 19.32 -8.55
CA PRO A 204 -7.34 20.32 -7.79
C PRO A 204 -7.16 20.16 -6.28
N GLN A 205 -7.49 21.20 -5.54
CA GLN A 205 -7.64 21.18 -4.09
C GLN A 205 -8.70 20.16 -3.66
N CYS A 206 -8.52 19.52 -2.52
CA CYS A 206 -9.45 18.58 -1.91
C CYS A 206 -10.78 19.27 -1.54
N CYS A 207 -11.90 18.73 -2.00
CA CYS A 207 -13.25 19.21 -1.68
C CYS A 207 -13.86 18.57 -0.41
N GLY A 208 -13.14 17.72 0.31
CA GLY A 208 -13.64 17.08 1.54
C GLY A 208 -14.77 16.09 1.35
N SER A 209 -14.85 15.40 0.19
CA SER A 209 -15.95 14.48 -0.16
C SER A 209 -16.06 13.23 0.72
N ALA A 210 -15.09 12.96 1.59
CA ALA A 210 -14.99 11.77 2.46
C ALA A 210 -15.04 10.40 1.71
N SER A 211 -14.94 10.41 0.37
CA SER A 211 -14.92 9.20 -0.48
C SER A 211 -13.52 8.79 -0.93
N CYS A 212 -12.46 9.28 -0.25
CA CYS A 212 -11.07 9.03 -0.62
C CYS A 212 -10.72 7.55 -0.76
N VAL A 213 -11.39 6.71 0.00
CA VAL A 213 -11.37 5.27 -0.05
C VAL A 213 -12.81 4.81 -0.31
N PRO A 214 -13.08 4.17 -1.43
CA PRO A 214 -12.18 3.60 -2.41
C PRO A 214 -11.71 4.54 -3.52
N LEU A 215 -12.28 5.73 -3.72
CA LEU A 215 -11.99 6.59 -4.88
C LEU A 215 -12.05 8.07 -4.53
N CYS A 216 -11.03 8.84 -4.91
CA CYS A 216 -11.10 10.29 -4.94
C CYS A 216 -11.78 10.74 -6.24
N PRO A 217 -12.98 11.38 -6.19
CA PRO A 217 -13.76 11.67 -7.40
C PRO A 217 -13.10 12.71 -8.30
N ILE A 218 -12.32 13.64 -7.73
CA ILE A 218 -11.71 14.76 -8.43
C ILE A 218 -10.19 14.63 -8.63
N GLY A 219 -9.56 13.56 -8.13
CA GLY A 219 -8.11 13.37 -8.25
C GLY A 219 -7.25 14.23 -7.31
N ALA A 220 -7.82 14.91 -6.33
CA ALA A 220 -7.05 15.67 -5.33
C ALA A 220 -6.12 14.77 -4.50
N LYS A 221 -6.55 13.55 -4.18
CA LYS A 221 -5.68 12.51 -3.63
C LYS A 221 -4.85 11.90 -4.76
N TYR A 222 -3.55 11.80 -4.55
CA TYR A 222 -2.63 11.17 -5.50
C TYR A 222 -3.01 9.71 -5.77
N ASP A 223 -2.95 9.33 -7.03
CA ASP A 223 -2.81 7.95 -7.49
C ASP A 223 -1.77 7.89 -8.62
N ALA A 224 -1.14 6.73 -8.80
CA ALA A 224 0.03 6.62 -9.68
C ALA A 224 -0.29 6.74 -11.18
N SER A 225 -1.57 6.77 -11.57
CA SER A 225 -1.94 7.08 -12.97
C SER A 225 -1.43 8.45 -13.40
N VAL A 226 -1.24 9.39 -12.46
CA VAL A 226 -0.61 10.70 -12.70
C VAL A 226 0.80 10.54 -13.26
N HIS A 227 1.63 9.70 -12.63
CA HIS A 227 3.01 9.49 -13.09
C HIS A 227 3.10 8.56 -14.30
N VAL A 228 2.15 7.64 -14.48
CA VAL A 228 2.02 6.90 -15.75
C VAL A 228 1.79 7.86 -16.89
N LEU A 229 0.84 8.82 -16.75
CA LEU A 229 0.56 9.83 -17.77
C LEU A 229 1.78 10.73 -18.03
N LYS A 230 2.51 11.14 -16.98
CA LYS A 230 3.76 11.90 -17.13
C LYS A 230 4.82 11.11 -17.88
N ALA A 231 4.97 9.82 -17.58
CA ALA A 231 5.90 8.93 -18.29
C ALA A 231 5.53 8.82 -19.78
N GLU A 232 4.25 8.65 -20.11
CA GLU A 232 3.77 8.61 -21.50
C GLU A 232 4.00 9.93 -22.23
N ARG A 233 3.73 11.07 -21.59
CA ARG A 233 4.04 12.41 -22.15
C ARG A 233 5.54 12.59 -22.41
N ALA A 234 6.39 11.90 -21.62
CA ALA A 234 7.85 11.89 -21.80
C ALA A 234 8.35 10.87 -22.85
N GLY A 235 7.45 10.01 -23.39
CA GLY A 235 7.75 9.04 -24.45
C GLY A 235 7.71 7.57 -24.02
N ALA A 236 7.35 7.24 -22.79
CA ALA A 236 7.15 5.84 -22.38
C ALA A 236 5.92 5.23 -23.07
N ARG A 237 5.99 3.91 -23.34
CA ARG A 237 4.87 3.13 -23.85
C ARG A 237 4.22 2.36 -22.71
N LEU A 238 2.89 2.27 -22.69
CA LEU A 238 2.13 1.46 -21.76
C LEU A 238 1.33 0.39 -22.51
N GLU A 239 1.48 -0.87 -22.10
CA GLU A 239 0.66 -2.00 -22.50
C GLU A 239 -0.26 -2.41 -21.33
N PRO A 240 -1.52 -1.95 -21.29
CA PRO A 240 -2.50 -2.40 -20.30
C PRO A 240 -3.01 -3.80 -20.64
N ASN A 241 -3.60 -4.48 -19.66
CA ASN A 241 -4.09 -5.85 -19.77
C ASN A 241 -3.00 -6.87 -20.18
N ALA A 242 -1.74 -6.60 -19.88
CA ALA A 242 -0.59 -7.45 -20.14
C ALA A 242 -0.14 -8.15 -18.84
N VAL A 243 -0.69 -9.33 -18.56
CA VAL A 243 -0.39 -10.10 -17.34
C VAL A 243 0.90 -10.88 -17.52
N VAL A 244 1.98 -10.39 -16.97
CA VAL A 244 3.28 -11.08 -17.02
C VAL A 244 3.20 -12.37 -16.21
N HIS A 245 3.58 -13.49 -16.82
CA HIS A 245 3.48 -14.82 -16.21
C HIS A 245 4.77 -15.63 -16.23
N ARG A 246 5.77 -15.23 -17.03
CA ARG A 246 7.06 -15.93 -17.13
C ARG A 246 8.18 -14.96 -17.48
N ILE A 247 9.36 -15.21 -16.91
CA ILE A 247 10.62 -14.52 -17.19
C ILE A 247 11.63 -15.57 -17.62
N GLU A 248 12.43 -15.28 -18.66
CA GLU A 248 13.51 -16.14 -19.14
C GLU A 248 14.87 -15.51 -18.91
N THR A 249 15.88 -16.37 -18.72
CA THR A 249 17.27 -15.97 -18.56
C THR A 249 18.12 -16.50 -19.70
N ASP A 250 19.17 -15.76 -20.07
CA ASP A 250 20.18 -16.21 -21.03
C ASP A 250 21.31 -17.04 -20.34
N ALA A 251 22.29 -17.46 -21.13
CA ALA A 251 23.45 -18.22 -20.65
C ALA A 251 24.36 -17.42 -19.69
N ASN A 252 24.25 -16.08 -19.66
CA ASN A 252 25.00 -15.18 -18.81
C ASN A 252 24.21 -14.79 -17.54
N HIS A 253 23.13 -15.51 -17.24
CA HIS A 253 22.22 -15.23 -16.13
C HIS A 253 21.57 -13.85 -16.19
N ARG A 254 21.45 -13.22 -17.37
CA ARG A 254 20.69 -11.98 -17.56
C ARG A 254 19.24 -12.31 -17.93
N ILE A 255 18.31 -11.45 -17.53
CA ILE A 255 16.94 -11.55 -18.04
C ILE A 255 16.95 -11.26 -19.54
N SER A 256 16.49 -12.20 -20.33
CA SER A 256 16.43 -12.11 -21.79
C SER A 256 15.04 -11.78 -22.31
N MET A 257 13.98 -12.29 -21.64
CA MET A 257 12.61 -12.14 -22.11
C MET A 257 11.60 -12.12 -20.96
N VAL A 258 10.55 -11.31 -21.12
CA VAL A 258 9.38 -11.25 -20.27
C VAL A 258 8.15 -11.62 -21.10
N HIS A 259 7.40 -12.65 -20.69
CA HIS A 259 6.21 -13.14 -21.39
C HIS A 259 4.93 -12.70 -20.68
N PHE A 260 3.93 -12.29 -21.45
CA PHE A 260 2.64 -11.88 -20.91
C PHE A 260 1.45 -12.50 -21.66
N LEU A 261 0.35 -12.64 -20.94
CA LEU A 261 -0.96 -13.05 -21.44
C LEU A 261 -1.93 -11.86 -21.37
N ARG A 262 -2.86 -11.80 -22.32
CA ARG A 262 -3.99 -10.88 -22.26
C ARG A 262 -5.29 -11.63 -21.93
N PRO A 263 -6.31 -10.94 -21.37
CA PRO A 263 -7.60 -11.58 -21.04
C PRO A 263 -8.33 -12.21 -22.24
N ASP A 264 -8.03 -11.77 -23.45
CA ASP A 264 -8.56 -12.36 -24.72
C ASP A 264 -7.84 -13.63 -25.16
N GLY A 265 -6.86 -14.10 -24.39
CA GLY A 265 -6.05 -15.27 -24.67
C GLY A 265 -4.86 -15.01 -25.61
N SER A 266 -4.68 -13.80 -26.11
CA SER A 266 -3.50 -13.46 -26.92
C SER A 266 -2.24 -13.40 -26.04
N THR A 267 -1.08 -13.71 -26.64
CA THR A 267 0.21 -13.74 -25.97
C THR A 267 1.15 -12.67 -26.51
N GLY A 268 2.10 -12.26 -25.69
CA GLY A 268 3.17 -11.37 -26.11
C GLY A 268 4.44 -11.57 -25.30
N SER A 269 5.50 -10.96 -25.77
CA SER A 269 6.81 -10.94 -25.09
C SER A 269 7.45 -9.56 -25.19
N ALA A 270 8.33 -9.26 -24.25
CA ALA A 270 9.09 -8.03 -24.24
C ALA A 270 10.55 -8.31 -23.84
N ALA A 271 11.48 -7.66 -24.53
CA ALA A 271 12.91 -7.68 -24.23
C ALA A 271 13.40 -6.29 -23.81
N GLY A 272 14.31 -6.25 -22.85
CA GLY A 272 14.91 -5.00 -22.37
C GLY A 272 16.35 -5.19 -21.92
N ARG A 273 17.15 -4.11 -22.04
CA ARG A 273 18.52 -4.08 -21.47
C ARG A 273 18.46 -4.23 -19.95
N ILE A 274 17.43 -3.63 -19.31
CA ILE A 274 17.09 -3.77 -17.90
C ILE A 274 15.61 -4.14 -17.77
N VAL A 275 15.31 -5.01 -16.80
CA VAL A 275 13.94 -5.37 -16.39
C VAL A 275 13.69 -4.93 -14.96
N VAL A 276 12.56 -4.29 -14.70
CA VAL A 276 12.13 -3.82 -13.37
C VAL A 276 10.83 -4.52 -12.97
N LEU A 277 10.84 -5.27 -11.88
CA LEU A 277 9.63 -5.88 -11.33
C LEU A 277 9.03 -4.97 -10.25
N ALA A 278 7.83 -4.48 -10.48
CA ALA A 278 7.07 -3.60 -9.59
C ALA A 278 5.62 -4.11 -9.39
N ALA A 279 5.41 -5.43 -9.51
CA ALA A 279 4.09 -6.08 -9.53
C ALA A 279 3.58 -6.50 -8.13
N ASN A 280 3.87 -5.71 -7.10
CA ASN A 280 3.57 -5.88 -5.67
C ASN A 280 4.21 -7.12 -5.00
N ALA A 281 4.02 -7.23 -3.67
CA ALA A 281 4.67 -8.28 -2.87
C ALA A 281 3.94 -9.64 -2.87
N ILE A 282 2.88 -9.81 -3.66
CA ILE A 282 2.22 -11.09 -3.90
C ILE A 282 2.57 -11.63 -5.29
N GLU A 283 2.39 -10.82 -6.32
CA GLU A 283 2.56 -11.25 -7.70
C GLU A 283 4.04 -11.35 -8.10
N THR A 284 4.91 -10.46 -7.60
CA THR A 284 6.35 -10.53 -7.91
C THR A 284 6.99 -11.85 -7.46
N PRO A 285 6.90 -12.29 -6.18
CA PRO A 285 7.49 -13.56 -5.78
C PRO A 285 6.83 -14.76 -6.48
N LYS A 286 5.51 -14.71 -6.72
CA LYS A 286 4.82 -15.76 -7.48
C LYS A 286 5.38 -15.88 -8.90
N LEU A 287 5.56 -14.76 -9.61
CA LEU A 287 6.15 -14.71 -10.94
C LEU A 287 7.57 -15.29 -10.95
N LEU A 288 8.42 -14.87 -10.02
CA LEU A 288 9.79 -15.37 -9.90
C LEU A 288 9.84 -16.88 -9.65
N LEU A 289 8.99 -17.40 -8.76
CA LEU A 289 8.90 -18.82 -8.44
C LEU A 289 8.29 -19.68 -9.56
N MET A 290 7.41 -19.13 -10.40
CA MET A 290 6.86 -19.80 -11.58
C MET A 290 7.86 -19.84 -12.74
N SER A 291 8.79 -18.87 -12.80
CA SER A 291 9.77 -18.72 -13.88
C SER A 291 10.94 -19.69 -13.67
N ARG A 292 10.71 -20.97 -13.92
CA ARG A 292 11.68 -22.05 -13.75
C ARG A 292 12.10 -22.62 -15.12
N ASP A 293 13.39 -22.90 -15.22
CA ASP A 293 14.00 -23.67 -16.30
C ASP A 293 15.21 -24.46 -15.76
N GLU A 294 16.00 -25.06 -16.62
CA GLU A 294 17.22 -25.81 -16.22
C GLU A 294 18.23 -24.93 -15.49
N ARG A 295 18.33 -23.63 -15.81
CA ARG A 295 19.26 -22.66 -15.20
C ARG A 295 18.73 -22.09 -13.89
N THR A 296 17.42 -21.97 -13.78
CA THR A 296 16.71 -21.36 -12.65
C THR A 296 15.74 -22.35 -12.00
N SER A 297 16.21 -23.54 -11.67
CA SER A 297 15.38 -24.66 -11.17
C SER A 297 14.58 -24.32 -9.90
N LYS A 298 15.05 -23.37 -9.08
CA LYS A 298 14.36 -22.86 -7.90
C LYS A 298 13.48 -21.62 -8.18
N GLY A 299 13.47 -21.12 -9.42
CA GLY A 299 12.89 -19.84 -9.83
C GLY A 299 13.93 -18.74 -10.04
N VAL A 300 13.57 -17.71 -10.81
CA VAL A 300 14.41 -16.54 -11.09
C VAL A 300 14.70 -15.78 -9.80
N ALA A 301 15.92 -15.28 -9.62
CA ALA A 301 16.42 -14.53 -8.47
C ALA A 301 16.28 -15.29 -7.12
N ASN A 302 16.30 -16.61 -7.12
CA ASN A 302 16.03 -17.43 -5.94
C ASN A 302 17.16 -18.38 -5.52
N SER A 303 18.43 -18.01 -5.75
CA SER A 303 19.58 -18.78 -5.27
C SER A 303 19.60 -18.87 -3.74
N SER A 304 19.16 -17.81 -3.06
CA SER A 304 19.04 -17.76 -1.59
C SER A 304 17.89 -18.60 -1.03
N SER A 305 16.95 -19.07 -1.85
CA SER A 305 15.67 -19.67 -1.44
C SER A 305 14.81 -18.74 -0.55
N SER A 306 14.99 -17.41 -0.67
CA SER A 306 14.27 -16.39 0.11
C SER A 306 13.07 -15.79 -0.64
N VAL A 307 12.94 -16.01 -1.93
CA VAL A 307 11.79 -15.50 -2.72
C VAL A 307 10.49 -16.07 -2.17
N GLY A 308 9.54 -15.20 -1.90
CA GLY A 308 8.23 -15.54 -1.34
C GLY A 308 8.21 -15.63 0.20
N HIS A 309 9.35 -15.72 0.87
CA HIS A 309 9.45 -15.76 2.34
C HIS A 309 9.39 -14.36 2.96
N TYR A 310 9.22 -14.30 4.28
CA TYR A 310 9.15 -13.07 5.08
C TYR A 310 7.98 -12.15 4.69
N LEU A 311 6.87 -12.73 4.26
CA LEU A 311 5.65 -11.98 4.01
C LEU A 311 5.24 -11.23 5.27
N MET A 312 5.13 -9.92 5.17
CA MET A 312 4.63 -9.04 6.21
C MET A 312 3.41 -8.28 5.70
N GLY A 313 2.44 -8.10 6.58
CA GLY A 313 1.37 -7.13 6.45
C GLY A 313 1.22 -6.46 7.79
N GLN A 314 1.15 -5.15 7.87
CA GLN A 314 0.85 -4.49 9.13
C GLN A 314 -0.42 -5.09 9.73
N ILE A 315 -0.54 -5.09 11.04
CA ILE A 315 -1.67 -5.69 11.74
C ILE A 315 -2.54 -4.57 12.28
N ASP A 316 -3.82 -4.60 11.90
CA ASP A 316 -4.79 -3.57 12.29
C ASP A 316 -5.75 -4.13 13.34
N GLN A 317 -6.10 -3.29 14.31
CA GLN A 317 -7.22 -3.49 15.22
C GLN A 317 -7.88 -2.15 15.52
N GLY A 318 -9.20 -2.14 15.58
CA GLY A 318 -9.96 -0.91 15.79
C GLY A 318 -11.07 -1.08 16.80
N THR A 319 -11.53 0.04 17.31
CA THR A 319 -12.70 0.16 18.21
C THR A 319 -13.65 1.18 17.62
N ARG A 320 -14.95 0.91 17.65
CA ARG A 320 -16.00 1.86 17.32
C ARG A 320 -16.89 2.12 18.52
N GLY A 321 -17.59 3.25 18.52
CA GLY A 321 -18.62 3.58 19.49
C GLY A 321 -19.39 4.81 19.05
N LEU A 322 -20.48 5.11 19.76
CA LEU A 322 -21.29 6.32 19.55
C LEU A 322 -20.95 7.34 20.64
N THR A 323 -20.37 8.48 20.25
CA THR A 323 -20.03 9.57 21.17
C THR A 323 -21.29 10.25 21.73
N LYS A 324 -21.21 10.80 22.94
CA LYS A 324 -22.35 11.52 23.53
C LYS A 324 -22.74 12.75 22.71
N ALA A 325 -21.78 13.54 22.26
CA ALA A 325 -21.99 14.68 21.38
C ALA A 325 -21.79 14.29 19.91
N PRO A 326 -22.48 14.93 18.95
CA PRO A 326 -22.23 14.73 17.53
C PRO A 326 -20.79 15.11 17.15
N ILE A 327 -20.15 14.31 16.29
CA ILE A 327 -18.79 14.53 15.77
C ILE A 327 -18.74 14.60 14.26
N TYR A 328 -19.83 14.27 13.57
CA TYR A 328 -20.01 14.34 12.10
C TYR A 328 -18.87 13.67 11.30
N PRO A 329 -18.61 12.36 11.46
CA PRO A 329 -17.45 11.66 10.89
C PRO A 329 -17.46 11.52 9.37
N TYR A 330 -18.42 12.10 8.68
CA TYR A 330 -18.56 12.14 7.22
C TYR A 330 -18.20 13.51 6.62
N ARG A 331 -17.68 14.45 7.41
CA ARG A 331 -17.28 15.79 6.94
C ARG A 331 -15.77 15.88 6.84
N GLY A 332 -15.27 16.04 5.64
CA GLY A 332 -13.83 16.14 5.37
C GLY A 332 -13.21 14.86 4.80
N PRO A 333 -11.89 14.81 4.63
CA PRO A 333 -11.20 13.62 4.14
C PRO A 333 -11.21 12.49 5.16
N VAL A 334 -10.99 11.26 4.69
CA VAL A 334 -11.03 10.03 5.52
C VAL A 334 -10.06 10.05 6.71
N LEU A 335 -8.91 10.69 6.57
CA LEU A 335 -7.87 10.78 7.59
C LEU A 335 -7.26 12.18 7.56
N THR A 336 -7.18 12.87 8.69
CA THR A 336 -6.57 14.19 8.82
C THR A 336 -5.57 14.29 9.95
N SER A 337 -5.72 13.49 10.99
CA SER A 337 -4.84 13.46 12.16
C SER A 337 -4.57 12.05 12.68
N ALA A 338 -3.53 11.92 13.48
CA ALA A 338 -3.21 10.68 14.19
C ALA A 338 -2.55 10.99 15.53
N ILE A 339 -2.60 10.03 16.44
CA ILE A 339 -1.89 10.11 17.72
C ILE A 339 -0.38 9.98 17.44
N ARG A 340 0.40 10.93 17.98
CA ARG A 340 1.84 11.04 17.74
C ARG A 340 2.64 10.01 18.51
N GLU A 341 2.23 9.75 19.74
CA GLU A 341 2.91 8.91 20.70
C GLU A 341 2.85 7.42 20.31
N PHE A 342 3.67 6.61 20.97
CA PHE A 342 3.69 5.14 20.90
C PHE A 342 4.18 4.53 19.58
N ARG A 343 4.70 5.36 18.67
CA ARG A 343 5.25 4.88 17.39
C ARG A 343 6.68 4.41 17.51
N ASP A 344 7.47 5.00 18.41
CA ASP A 344 8.88 4.71 18.61
C ASP A 344 9.30 4.90 20.07
N GLY A 345 10.29 4.14 20.52
CA GLY A 345 10.85 4.21 21.86
C GLY A 345 11.44 2.88 22.32
N PRO A 346 12.08 2.84 23.52
CA PRO A 346 12.72 1.63 24.06
C PRO A 346 11.80 0.42 24.20
N PHE A 347 10.49 0.64 24.30
CA PHE A 347 9.49 -0.42 24.38
C PHE A 347 9.45 -1.33 23.15
N ARG A 348 9.98 -0.87 21.99
CA ARG A 348 10.09 -1.69 20.76
C ARG A 348 11.01 -2.89 20.91
N SER A 349 11.79 -2.97 21.97
CA SER A 349 12.51 -4.20 22.36
C SER A 349 11.57 -5.32 22.86
N LYS A 350 10.32 -5.01 23.24
CA LYS A 350 9.38 -5.93 23.87
C LYS A 350 8.08 -6.12 23.07
N HIS A 351 7.60 -5.07 22.45
CA HIS A 351 6.37 -5.08 21.66
C HIS A 351 6.43 -4.02 20.56
N SER A 352 5.58 -4.16 19.55
CA SER A 352 5.50 -3.28 18.39
C SER A 352 5.28 -1.81 18.77
N GLY A 353 5.86 -0.92 17.97
CA GLY A 353 5.37 0.44 17.82
C GLY A 353 3.91 0.42 17.33
N ILE A 354 3.13 1.45 17.69
CA ILE A 354 1.71 1.56 17.36
C ILE A 354 1.41 2.90 16.69
N GLY A 355 0.81 2.85 15.52
CA GLY A 355 0.22 4.01 14.86
C GLY A 355 -1.28 4.04 15.10
N THR A 356 -1.78 5.05 15.81
CA THR A 356 -3.21 5.20 16.06
C THR A 356 -3.77 6.40 15.31
N SER A 357 -4.87 6.21 14.60
CA SER A 357 -5.54 7.23 13.80
C SER A 357 -7.05 7.24 14.04
N LEU A 358 -7.65 8.41 13.77
CA LEU A 358 -9.09 8.59 13.77
C LEU A 358 -9.59 8.45 12.33
N SER A 359 -10.67 7.69 12.13
CA SER A 359 -11.26 7.52 10.82
C SER A 359 -12.47 8.42 10.64
N ASN A 360 -12.41 9.29 9.65
CA ASN A 360 -13.52 10.10 9.19
C ASN A 360 -14.24 9.32 8.08
N GLU A 361 -15.14 8.45 8.48
CA GLU A 361 -15.74 7.37 7.67
C GLU A 361 -16.82 7.85 6.70
N GLY A 362 -16.70 8.81 5.97
CA GLY A 362 -17.63 9.38 5.01
C GLY A 362 -18.77 8.53 4.46
N TRP A 363 -19.50 9.08 3.53
CA TRP A 363 -20.72 8.51 2.92
C TRP A 363 -20.52 7.13 2.26
N GLY A 364 -19.33 6.85 1.84
CA GLY A 364 -19.03 5.70 1.01
C GLY A 364 -18.45 4.50 1.73
N HIS A 365 -18.38 4.53 3.04
CA HIS A 365 -17.81 3.43 3.80
C HIS A 365 -18.90 2.43 4.24
N ALA A 366 -18.50 1.18 4.55
CA ALA A 366 -19.40 0.15 5.08
C ALA A 366 -20.13 0.54 6.38
N ARG A 367 -19.76 1.67 6.98
CA ARG A 367 -20.37 2.26 8.17
C ARG A 367 -21.01 3.63 7.92
N GLY A 368 -21.06 4.07 6.67
CA GLY A 368 -21.69 5.34 6.30
C GLY A 368 -23.21 5.32 6.49
N PRO A 369 -23.90 6.44 6.22
CA PRO A 369 -25.35 6.56 6.41
C PRO A 369 -26.16 5.49 5.70
N GLN A 370 -25.74 5.07 4.51
CA GLN A 370 -26.45 4.03 3.74
C GLN A 370 -26.36 2.66 4.40
N ALA A 371 -25.17 2.24 4.86
CA ALA A 371 -25.01 0.97 5.55
C ALA A 371 -25.74 0.98 6.90
N THR A 372 -25.73 2.11 7.62
CA THR A 372 -26.51 2.32 8.83
C THR A 372 -28.01 2.19 8.56
N ALA A 373 -28.51 2.82 7.49
CA ALA A 373 -29.92 2.71 7.10
C ALA A 373 -30.32 1.27 6.82
N LEU A 374 -29.54 0.52 6.04
CA LEU A 374 -29.82 -0.89 5.74
C LEU A 374 -29.88 -1.74 7.01
N LYS A 375 -28.90 -1.57 7.92
CA LYS A 375 -28.89 -2.27 9.21
C LYS A 375 -30.15 -1.98 10.05
N LEU A 376 -30.54 -0.71 10.13
CA LEU A 376 -31.72 -0.29 10.90
C LEU A 376 -33.04 -0.76 10.26
N ILE A 377 -33.09 -0.83 8.93
CA ILE A 377 -34.22 -1.41 8.19
C ILE A 377 -34.33 -2.91 8.48
N ASP A 378 -33.23 -3.63 8.53
CA ASP A 378 -33.23 -5.07 8.91
C ASP A 378 -33.69 -5.28 10.36
N GLN A 379 -33.50 -4.29 11.23
CA GLN A 379 -34.04 -4.22 12.60
C GLN A 379 -35.51 -3.76 12.65
N ALA A 380 -36.20 -3.75 11.52
CA ALA A 380 -37.60 -3.37 11.36
C ALA A 380 -37.95 -1.90 11.62
N LEU A 381 -36.97 -0.98 11.71
CA LEU A 381 -37.27 0.45 11.80
C LEU A 381 -37.81 0.99 10.48
N ARG A 382 -38.80 1.86 10.56
CA ARG A 382 -39.47 2.49 9.40
C ARG A 382 -39.84 3.94 9.71
N GLY A 383 -40.08 4.75 8.66
CA GLY A 383 -40.60 6.12 8.77
C GLY A 383 -39.71 7.06 9.63
N LYS A 384 -40.34 7.91 10.44
CA LYS A 384 -39.68 8.88 11.27
C LYS A 384 -38.68 8.27 12.28
N PRO A 385 -38.97 7.17 13.00
CA PRO A 385 -38.00 6.49 13.86
C PRO A 385 -36.73 6.04 13.12
N LEU A 386 -36.85 5.57 11.87
CA LEU A 386 -35.69 5.22 11.05
C LEU A 386 -34.84 6.44 10.72
N GLN A 387 -35.46 7.55 10.31
CA GLN A 387 -34.73 8.80 9.99
C GLN A 387 -33.94 9.32 11.21
N ASP A 388 -34.59 9.35 12.38
CA ASP A 388 -33.98 9.82 13.60
C ASP A 388 -32.81 8.92 14.06
N ALA A 389 -32.97 7.61 13.94
CA ALA A 389 -31.93 6.64 14.26
C ALA A 389 -30.72 6.73 13.29
N ILE A 390 -30.97 6.93 11.99
CA ILE A 390 -29.88 7.15 11.01
C ILE A 390 -29.11 8.41 11.38
N ALA A 391 -29.78 9.53 11.63
CA ALA A 391 -29.15 10.78 12.01
C ALA A 391 -28.34 10.60 13.30
N TRP A 392 -28.93 10.02 14.34
CA TRP A 392 -28.28 9.78 15.62
C TRP A 392 -26.97 9.00 15.48
N VAL A 393 -27.00 7.84 14.79
CA VAL A 393 -25.85 6.96 14.63
C VAL A 393 -24.76 7.62 13.77
N THR A 394 -25.14 8.16 12.61
CA THR A 394 -24.16 8.66 11.64
C THR A 394 -23.45 9.92 12.09
N GLU A 395 -24.09 10.74 12.93
CA GLU A 395 -23.48 11.94 13.50
C GLU A 395 -22.49 11.65 14.63
N ARG A 396 -22.56 10.49 15.27
CA ARG A 396 -21.83 10.15 16.52
C ARG A 396 -20.86 9.00 16.40
N GLN A 397 -20.84 8.30 15.28
CA GLN A 397 -20.02 7.11 15.12
C GLN A 397 -18.53 7.47 15.02
N LEU A 398 -17.76 7.14 16.06
CA LEU A 398 -16.31 7.24 16.08
C LEU A 398 -15.69 5.87 15.78
N VAL A 399 -14.64 5.87 14.98
CA VAL A 399 -13.74 4.73 14.80
C VAL A 399 -12.32 5.17 15.10
N VAL A 400 -11.70 4.50 16.05
CA VAL A 400 -10.27 4.63 16.37
C VAL A 400 -9.58 3.36 15.90
N GLY A 401 -8.62 3.49 15.00
CA GLY A 401 -7.85 2.37 14.46
C GLY A 401 -6.40 2.43 14.89
N SER A 402 -5.85 1.28 15.27
CA SER A 402 -4.43 1.13 15.57
C SER A 402 -3.79 0.09 14.66
N THR A 403 -2.58 0.41 14.21
CA THR A 403 -1.74 -0.41 13.34
C THR A 403 -0.45 -0.76 14.07
N ALA A 404 -0.09 -2.04 14.08
CA ALA A 404 1.17 -2.58 14.59
C ALA A 404 2.06 -3.08 13.47
N GLU A 405 3.39 -2.97 13.65
CA GLU A 405 4.35 -3.61 12.76
C GLU A 405 4.59 -5.07 13.19
N PRO A 406 4.52 -6.06 12.28
CA PRO A 406 4.99 -7.41 12.54
C PRO A 406 6.51 -7.52 12.37
N LEU A 407 7.12 -8.52 13.00
CA LEU A 407 8.50 -8.90 12.72
C LEU A 407 8.59 -9.81 11.48
N PRO A 408 9.71 -9.80 10.74
CA PRO A 408 9.91 -10.70 9.60
C PRO A 408 10.03 -12.14 10.08
N ASP A 409 9.13 -13.02 9.62
CA ASP A 409 9.13 -14.47 9.90
C ASP A 409 9.23 -15.23 8.57
N SER A 410 10.23 -16.10 8.43
CA SER A 410 10.43 -16.90 7.21
C SER A 410 9.32 -17.92 6.95
N ALA A 411 8.56 -18.30 7.97
CA ALA A 411 7.40 -19.17 7.82
C ALA A 411 6.24 -18.47 7.12
N ASN A 412 6.12 -17.15 7.26
CA ASN A 412 5.15 -16.33 6.51
C ASN A 412 5.61 -16.24 5.06
N ARG A 413 4.85 -16.85 4.13
CA ARG A 413 5.32 -17.00 2.75
C ARG A 413 4.20 -17.09 1.73
N ILE A 414 4.57 -16.84 0.49
CA ILE A 414 3.75 -16.98 -0.71
C ILE A 414 4.46 -17.94 -1.66
N VAL A 415 3.71 -18.89 -2.20
CA VAL A 415 4.16 -19.78 -3.27
C VAL A 415 3.05 -19.91 -4.33
N PRO A 416 3.36 -20.15 -5.61
CA PRO A 416 2.34 -20.52 -6.60
C PRO A 416 1.67 -21.85 -6.17
N ASP A 417 0.36 -21.96 -6.42
CA ASP A 417 -0.36 -23.22 -6.18
C ASP A 417 -0.26 -24.13 -7.39
N ASP A 418 0.04 -25.41 -7.17
CA ASP A 418 0.26 -26.37 -8.25
C ASP A 418 -1.05 -26.84 -8.90
N THR A 419 -2.19 -26.66 -8.25
CA THR A 419 -3.48 -27.23 -8.66
C THR A 419 -4.55 -26.20 -8.98
N LYS A 420 -4.49 -25.04 -8.34
CA LYS A 420 -5.51 -23.99 -8.49
C LYS A 420 -4.98 -22.83 -9.33
N HIS A 421 -5.70 -22.53 -10.38
CA HIS A 421 -5.36 -21.48 -11.33
C HIS A 421 -6.43 -20.39 -11.34
N ASP A 422 -6.08 -19.23 -11.83
CA ASP A 422 -7.02 -18.13 -12.08
C ASP A 422 -7.72 -18.29 -13.44
N ALA A 423 -8.56 -17.32 -13.81
CA ALA A 423 -9.38 -17.38 -15.02
C ALA A 423 -8.58 -17.39 -16.35
N ILE A 424 -7.29 -17.04 -16.31
CA ILE A 424 -6.39 -17.04 -17.46
C ILE A 424 -5.30 -18.14 -17.38
N GLY A 425 -5.48 -19.09 -16.45
CA GLY A 425 -4.60 -20.27 -16.34
C GLY A 425 -3.31 -20.06 -15.55
N ILE A 426 -3.14 -18.93 -14.85
CA ILE A 426 -1.97 -18.66 -14.02
C ILE A 426 -2.17 -19.23 -12.60
N PRO A 427 -1.17 -19.94 -12.01
CA PRO A 427 -1.25 -20.42 -10.63
C PRO A 427 -1.68 -19.35 -9.63
N ARG A 428 -2.63 -19.67 -8.75
CA ARG A 428 -3.09 -18.78 -7.69
C ARG A 428 -2.06 -18.75 -6.55
N PRO A 429 -1.94 -17.63 -5.80
CA PRO A 429 -1.01 -17.57 -4.67
C PRO A 429 -1.53 -18.38 -3.48
N ARG A 430 -0.73 -19.33 -3.00
CA ARG A 430 -0.91 -20.03 -1.72
C ARG A 430 -0.15 -19.25 -0.65
N ILE A 431 -0.86 -18.81 0.37
CA ILE A 431 -0.33 -17.92 1.42
C ILE A 431 -0.37 -18.65 2.76
N HIS A 432 0.77 -18.75 3.40
CA HIS A 432 0.88 -19.16 4.80
C HIS A 432 1.21 -17.94 5.65
N TYR A 433 0.34 -17.60 6.60
CA TYR A 433 0.52 -16.41 7.43
C TYR A 433 0.15 -16.64 8.89
N ARG A 434 0.99 -16.13 9.78
CA ARG A 434 0.80 -16.11 11.24
C ARG A 434 1.10 -14.71 11.76
N ILE A 435 0.20 -14.15 12.58
CA ILE A 435 0.44 -12.90 13.31
C ILE A 435 1.34 -13.23 14.50
N ASP A 436 2.46 -12.52 14.62
CA ASP A 436 3.43 -12.71 15.70
C ASP A 436 2.97 -12.10 17.03
N ASP A 437 3.57 -12.56 18.12
CA ASP A 437 3.20 -12.12 19.47
C ASP A 437 3.71 -10.70 19.78
N TYR A 438 4.73 -10.23 19.06
CA TYR A 438 5.25 -8.87 19.17
C TYR A 438 4.21 -7.83 18.73
N ALA A 439 3.55 -8.05 17.59
CA ALA A 439 2.46 -7.20 17.10
C ALA A 439 1.21 -7.30 18.01
N LYS A 440 0.85 -8.52 18.45
CA LYS A 440 -0.30 -8.75 19.37
C LYS A 440 -0.12 -8.00 20.69
N ALA A 441 1.08 -8.04 21.27
CA ALA A 441 1.36 -7.34 22.53
C ALA A 441 1.19 -5.84 22.41
N GLY A 442 1.67 -5.22 21.30
CA GLY A 442 1.46 -3.81 21.02
C GLY A 442 -0.02 -3.46 20.87
N LEU A 443 -0.78 -4.24 20.10
CA LEU A 443 -2.23 -3.98 19.90
C LEU A 443 -3.04 -4.16 21.19
N THR A 444 -2.67 -5.08 22.07
CA THR A 444 -3.30 -5.21 23.38
C THR A 444 -3.18 -3.92 24.19
N LEU A 445 -2.02 -3.26 24.17
CA LEU A 445 -1.84 -1.96 24.81
C LEU A 445 -2.62 -0.85 24.11
N ALA A 446 -2.70 -0.89 22.77
CA ALA A 446 -3.50 0.06 22.01
C ALA A 446 -4.99 -0.02 22.35
N MET A 447 -5.55 -1.21 22.51
CA MET A 447 -6.97 -1.37 22.87
C MET A 447 -7.32 -0.76 24.24
N ARG A 448 -6.43 -0.86 25.22
CA ARG A 448 -6.62 -0.15 26.52
C ARG A 448 -6.68 1.37 26.35
N ARG A 449 -5.91 1.93 25.41
CA ARG A 449 -5.97 3.36 25.10
C ARG A 449 -7.26 3.73 24.38
N HIS A 450 -7.74 2.86 23.47
CA HIS A 450 -9.06 3.05 22.85
C HIS A 450 -10.16 3.09 23.92
N GLU A 451 -10.17 2.16 24.87
CA GLU A 451 -11.13 2.15 26.00
C GLU A 451 -11.10 3.48 26.76
N ALA A 452 -9.91 4.02 27.08
CA ALA A 452 -9.75 5.31 27.76
C ALA A 452 -10.31 6.48 26.92
N ILE A 453 -10.06 6.51 25.60
CA ILE A 453 -10.59 7.53 24.68
C ILE A 453 -12.12 7.48 24.65
N PHE A 454 -12.71 6.31 24.44
CA PHE A 454 -14.16 6.15 24.38
C PHE A 454 -14.84 6.47 25.72
N SER A 455 -14.20 6.11 26.83
CA SER A 455 -14.68 6.49 28.18
C SER A 455 -14.67 8.01 28.38
N ALA A 456 -13.57 8.70 28.01
CA ALA A 456 -13.47 10.15 28.11
C ALA A 456 -14.52 10.88 27.24
N LEU A 457 -14.90 10.31 26.10
CA LEU A 457 -15.95 10.81 25.21
C LEU A 457 -17.36 10.41 25.67
N GLN A 458 -17.51 9.69 26.79
CA GLN A 458 -18.77 9.13 27.29
C GLN A 458 -19.53 8.36 26.19
N ALA A 459 -18.78 7.59 25.40
CA ALA A 459 -19.33 6.85 24.27
C ALA A 459 -20.11 5.61 24.74
N THR A 460 -21.13 5.28 23.97
CA THR A 460 -21.96 4.07 24.12
C THR A 460 -21.73 3.12 22.93
N GLU A 461 -22.28 1.90 23.01
CA GLU A 461 -22.15 0.87 21.97
C GLU A 461 -20.70 0.63 21.54
N VAL A 462 -19.78 0.62 22.51
CA VAL A 462 -18.36 0.44 22.23
C VAL A 462 -18.06 -1.00 21.90
N GLU A 463 -17.47 -1.23 20.72
CA GLU A 463 -17.13 -2.56 20.21
C GLU A 463 -15.71 -2.56 19.65
N THR A 464 -14.89 -3.52 20.08
CA THR A 464 -13.55 -3.75 19.53
C THR A 464 -13.58 -4.86 18.48
N PHE A 465 -12.97 -4.57 17.32
CA PHE A 465 -12.89 -5.53 16.21
C PHE A 465 -11.77 -6.54 16.41
N PRO A 466 -11.87 -7.72 15.76
CA PRO A 466 -10.77 -8.67 15.72
C PRO A 466 -9.50 -8.07 15.09
N MET A 467 -8.32 -8.55 15.51
CA MET A 467 -7.05 -8.27 14.83
C MET A 467 -7.08 -8.87 13.44
N VAL A 468 -6.63 -8.09 12.47
CA VAL A 468 -6.55 -8.52 11.07
C VAL A 468 -5.26 -8.00 10.42
N THR A 469 -4.79 -8.69 9.39
CA THR A 469 -3.77 -8.10 8.51
C THR A 469 -4.37 -6.91 7.79
N SER A 470 -3.61 -5.82 7.67
CA SER A 470 -4.03 -4.65 6.90
C SER A 470 -4.29 -5.05 5.45
N SER A 471 -5.40 -4.59 4.91
CA SER A 471 -5.73 -4.82 3.51
C SER A 471 -4.82 -4.06 2.53
N GLY A 472 -4.11 -3.05 3.00
CA GLY A 472 -3.33 -2.14 2.16
C GLY A 472 -1.82 -2.37 2.16
N THR A 473 -1.27 -3.17 3.09
CA THR A 473 0.18 -3.35 3.22
C THR A 473 0.60 -4.79 2.97
N VAL A 474 1.44 -4.98 1.96
CA VAL A 474 2.04 -6.29 1.62
C VAL A 474 3.53 -6.06 1.36
N LEU A 475 4.39 -6.65 2.18
CA LEU A 475 5.82 -6.35 2.25
C LEU A 475 6.68 -7.62 2.34
N GLY A 476 7.98 -7.50 2.05
CA GLY A 476 9.04 -8.41 2.53
C GLY A 476 9.39 -9.61 1.64
N THR A 477 8.60 -9.97 0.66
CA THR A 477 8.70 -11.26 -0.07
C THR A 477 9.88 -11.41 -1.03
N THR A 478 10.66 -10.36 -1.25
CA THR A 478 11.94 -10.34 -1.98
C THR A 478 12.90 -9.37 -1.29
N ARG A 479 13.04 -9.51 0.04
CA ARG A 479 13.71 -8.53 0.90
C ARG A 479 15.12 -8.18 0.43
N MET A 480 15.52 -6.92 0.65
CA MET A 480 16.88 -6.44 0.43
C MET A 480 17.83 -6.85 1.57
N GLY A 481 19.12 -6.93 1.26
CA GLY A 481 20.18 -7.18 2.24
C GLY A 481 21.53 -7.30 1.57
N ASP A 482 22.61 -7.20 2.37
CA ASP A 482 23.99 -7.30 1.88
C ASP A 482 24.45 -8.77 1.70
N ASP A 483 23.86 -9.72 2.45
CA ASP A 483 24.18 -11.14 2.30
C ASP A 483 23.26 -11.79 1.26
N ARG A 484 23.80 -12.07 0.07
CA ARG A 484 23.10 -12.75 -1.03
C ARG A 484 22.52 -14.13 -0.66
N ARG A 485 22.96 -14.75 0.42
CA ARG A 485 22.42 -16.03 0.91
C ARG A 485 21.14 -15.88 1.69
N GLN A 486 20.79 -14.67 2.13
CA GLN A 486 19.65 -14.37 2.99
C GLN A 486 18.71 -13.30 2.40
N SER A 487 19.06 -12.72 1.27
CA SER A 487 18.29 -11.66 0.60
C SER A 487 18.15 -11.96 -0.89
N VAL A 488 17.25 -11.25 -1.55
CA VAL A 488 16.96 -11.40 -2.97
C VAL A 488 17.57 -10.27 -3.78
N VAL A 489 17.55 -9.06 -3.24
CA VAL A 489 18.15 -7.87 -3.87
C VAL A 489 19.17 -7.23 -2.93
N ASP A 490 20.11 -6.52 -3.52
CA ASP A 490 21.09 -5.70 -2.81
C ASP A 490 20.47 -4.37 -2.32
N ARG A 491 21.30 -3.51 -1.71
CA ARG A 491 20.90 -2.19 -1.24
C ARG A 491 20.42 -1.24 -2.33
N ASP A 492 20.79 -1.49 -3.59
CA ASP A 492 20.41 -0.71 -4.77
C ASP A 492 19.18 -1.28 -5.48
N LEU A 493 18.56 -2.31 -4.88
CA LEU A 493 17.38 -3.03 -5.36
C LEU A 493 17.64 -3.87 -6.61
N ARG A 494 18.90 -4.14 -6.95
CA ARG A 494 19.29 -5.07 -8.02
C ARG A 494 19.29 -6.49 -7.47
N ALA A 495 18.77 -7.44 -8.23
CA ALA A 495 18.80 -8.85 -7.87
C ALA A 495 20.24 -9.35 -7.77
N HIS A 496 20.57 -10.10 -6.69
CA HIS A 496 21.90 -10.67 -6.51
C HIS A 496 22.31 -11.66 -7.63
N ASP A 497 21.33 -12.30 -8.25
CA ASP A 497 21.54 -13.35 -9.23
C ASP A 497 21.57 -12.82 -10.68
N HIS A 498 21.02 -11.64 -10.95
CA HIS A 498 20.80 -11.13 -12.30
C HIS A 498 21.16 -9.65 -12.39
N SER A 499 22.24 -9.31 -13.09
CA SER A 499 22.78 -7.95 -13.17
C SER A 499 21.85 -6.92 -13.82
N ASN A 500 20.90 -7.36 -14.62
CA ASN A 500 19.92 -6.50 -15.30
C ASN A 500 18.49 -6.62 -14.76
N LEU A 501 18.31 -7.17 -13.55
CA LEU A 501 17.02 -7.27 -12.91
C LEU A 501 16.97 -6.38 -11.67
N PHE A 502 16.01 -5.46 -11.62
CA PHE A 502 15.66 -4.67 -10.45
C PHE A 502 14.29 -5.09 -9.92
N ILE A 503 14.13 -5.10 -8.60
CA ILE A 503 12.85 -5.36 -7.94
C ILE A 503 12.54 -4.17 -7.05
N VAL A 504 11.40 -3.48 -7.29
CA VAL A 504 11.09 -2.20 -6.66
C VAL A 504 9.66 -2.20 -6.14
N GLY A 505 9.50 -1.95 -4.84
CA GLY A 505 8.18 -1.94 -4.19
C GLY A 505 8.25 -2.40 -2.74
N GLY A 506 7.10 -2.65 -2.13
CA GLY A 506 7.04 -3.12 -0.74
C GLY A 506 7.68 -4.49 -0.50
N MET A 507 7.80 -5.32 -1.54
CA MET A 507 8.38 -6.65 -1.46
C MET A 507 9.86 -6.65 -1.04
N VAL A 508 10.58 -5.56 -1.22
CA VAL A 508 12.01 -5.48 -0.87
C VAL A 508 12.28 -5.10 0.59
N PHE A 509 11.25 -4.78 1.36
CA PHE A 509 11.38 -4.30 2.75
C PHE A 509 11.91 -5.40 3.68
N PRO A 510 12.99 -5.14 4.43
CA PRO A 510 13.47 -6.03 5.49
C PRO A 510 12.56 -6.10 6.71
N THR A 511 11.95 -4.97 7.09
CA THR A 511 11.01 -4.82 8.21
C THR A 511 9.82 -3.95 7.80
N ALA A 512 8.68 -4.14 8.44
CA ALA A 512 7.43 -3.49 8.03
C ALA A 512 7.33 -2.02 8.43
N GLY A 513 7.94 -1.63 9.56
CA GLY A 513 7.70 -0.33 10.20
C GLY A 513 6.24 -0.13 10.62
N VAL A 514 5.99 0.85 11.49
CA VAL A 514 4.64 1.21 11.96
C VAL A 514 3.97 2.24 11.04
N ASN A 515 4.77 3.03 10.32
CA ASN A 515 4.27 4.03 9.39
C ASN A 515 3.79 3.38 8.08
N PRO A 516 2.78 3.96 7.40
CA PRO A 516 2.37 3.49 6.07
C PRO A 516 3.55 3.49 5.08
N PRO A 517 3.79 2.40 4.34
CA PRO A 517 5.05 2.21 3.60
C PRO A 517 5.13 2.97 2.27
N THR A 518 4.02 3.53 1.76
CA THR A 518 3.93 4.01 0.38
C THR A 518 4.94 5.12 0.06
N LEU A 519 5.19 6.06 0.99
CA LEU A 519 6.20 7.11 0.77
C LEU A 519 7.62 6.52 0.71
N THR A 520 7.92 5.50 1.54
CA THR A 520 9.21 4.80 1.50
C THR A 520 9.37 3.99 0.21
N ILE A 521 8.29 3.37 -0.29
CA ILE A 521 8.27 2.72 -1.62
C ILE A 521 8.60 3.75 -2.71
N ALA A 522 8.01 4.94 -2.66
CA ALA A 522 8.25 6.01 -3.63
C ALA A 522 9.71 6.49 -3.59
N ALA A 523 10.26 6.72 -2.39
CA ALA A 523 11.65 7.12 -2.22
C ALA A 523 12.65 6.07 -2.75
N LEU A 524 12.40 4.79 -2.46
CA LEU A 524 13.20 3.67 -2.99
C LEU A 524 13.08 3.56 -4.51
N ALA A 525 11.91 3.80 -5.09
CA ALA A 525 11.71 3.79 -6.54
C ALA A 525 12.50 4.90 -7.25
N LEU A 526 12.51 6.10 -6.69
CA LEU A 526 13.30 7.22 -7.19
C LEU A 526 14.80 6.95 -7.08
N ARG A 527 15.25 6.38 -5.96
CA ARG A 527 16.65 5.95 -5.77
C ARG A 527 17.05 4.88 -6.80
N ALA A 528 16.21 3.86 -7.00
CA ALA A 528 16.46 2.82 -7.99
C ALA A 528 16.51 3.39 -9.43
N SER A 529 15.68 4.38 -9.75
CA SER A 529 15.70 5.01 -11.08
C SER A 529 17.02 5.74 -11.35
N ALA A 530 17.64 6.34 -10.32
CA ALA A 530 18.95 6.96 -10.44
C ALA A 530 20.05 5.90 -10.71
N GLN A 531 20.01 4.76 -10.00
CA GLN A 531 20.94 3.65 -10.22
C GLN A 531 20.76 3.02 -11.61
N ILE A 532 19.54 2.79 -12.05
CA ILE A 532 19.24 2.23 -13.40
C ILE A 532 19.81 3.13 -14.50
N LYS A 533 19.71 4.46 -14.36
CA LYS A 533 20.31 5.39 -15.33
C LYS A 533 21.85 5.26 -15.38
N GLN A 534 22.49 5.14 -14.24
CA GLN A 534 23.94 4.94 -14.16
C GLN A 534 24.35 3.63 -14.82
N ASP A 535 23.64 2.54 -14.54
CA ASP A 535 23.92 1.24 -15.13
C ASP A 535 23.79 1.25 -16.64
N LEU A 536 22.71 1.84 -17.17
CA LEU A 536 22.50 1.94 -18.63
C LEU A 536 23.56 2.78 -19.32
N ALA A 537 24.06 3.83 -18.68
CA ALA A 537 25.15 4.65 -19.21
C ALA A 537 26.49 3.91 -19.28
N GLN A 538 26.66 2.84 -18.48
CA GLN A 538 27.87 2.00 -18.46
C GLN A 538 27.75 0.74 -19.33
N MET A 539 26.52 0.40 -19.75
CA MET A 539 26.29 -0.72 -20.64
C MET A 539 26.63 -0.35 -22.09
N PRO A 540 27.33 -1.24 -22.81
CA PRO A 540 27.66 -1.02 -24.23
C PRO A 540 26.40 -0.90 -25.11
#